data_94262ae489e5a19ac75cd19c407559b4
#
_entry.id   94262ae489e5a19ac75cd19c407559b4
#
_cell.length_a   1.000
_cell.length_b   1.000
_cell.length_c   1.000
_cell.angle_alpha   90.00
_cell.angle_beta   90.00
_cell.angle_gamma   90.00
#
_symmetry.space_group_name_H-M   'P 1'
#
loop_
_entity.id
_entity.type
_entity.pdbx_description
1 polymer ?
#
loop_
_entity_poly.entity_id
_entity_poly.type
_entity_poly.pdbx_seq_one_letter_code
_entity_poly.pdbx_strand_id
1 'polypeptide(L)'
;MVACNAVGDVIDPANGQVLAGARTADGTRLLNTQQALLAGQSSAIPMAGTNTSIGVVATNATLNKSQAKRLAMSAHDGFARSIRPAHTTLDGDTLFAIATCAETAAPDMLLLTVKA
;
A
#
# COMPACT_ATOMS: atom_id res chain seq x y z
N MET A 1 -4.63 4.13 -8.89
CA MET A 1 -5.18 2.78 -9.14
C MET A 1 -4.31 1.78 -8.42
N VAL A 2 -4.90 0.83 -7.68
CA VAL A 2 -4.15 -0.19 -6.93
C VAL A 2 -4.79 -1.55 -7.16
N ALA A 3 -3.97 -2.58 -7.39
CA ALA A 3 -4.32 -3.99 -7.29
C ALA A 3 -3.63 -4.54 -6.04
N CYS A 4 -4.42 -4.87 -5.02
CA CYS A 4 -3.92 -5.26 -3.71
C CYS A 4 -4.05 -6.77 -3.52
N ASN A 5 -2.93 -7.42 -3.22
CA ASN A 5 -2.83 -8.81 -2.76
C ASN A 5 -1.75 -8.90 -1.67
N ALA A 6 -1.92 -8.13 -0.60
CA ALA A 6 -0.97 -8.01 0.49
C ALA A 6 -1.05 -9.19 1.47
N VAL A 7 0.03 -9.44 2.21
CA VAL A 7 0.02 -10.30 3.41
C VAL A 7 -0.84 -9.67 4.49
N GLY A 8 -0.72 -8.36 4.67
CA GLY A 8 -1.44 -7.61 5.70
C GLY A 8 -2.90 -7.36 5.38
N ASP A 9 -3.64 -6.99 6.41
CA ASP A 9 -5.04 -6.62 6.31
C ASP A 9 -5.21 -5.15 5.88
N VAL A 10 -6.28 -4.89 5.14
CA VAL A 10 -6.71 -3.51 4.85
C VAL A 10 -7.38 -2.95 6.09
N ILE A 11 -6.93 -1.79 6.53
CA ILE A 11 -7.43 -1.12 7.72
C ILE A 11 -8.03 0.25 7.38
N ASP A 12 -8.97 0.68 8.18
CA ASP A 12 -9.41 2.07 8.21
C ASP A 12 -8.34 2.93 8.93
N PRO A 13 -7.67 3.86 8.26
CA PRO A 13 -6.63 4.67 8.89
C PRO A 13 -7.16 5.62 9.98
N ALA A 14 -8.47 5.91 9.98
CA ALA A 14 -9.07 6.80 10.98
C ALA A 14 -9.23 6.15 12.36
N ASN A 15 -9.48 4.84 12.40
CA ASN A 15 -9.77 4.13 13.65
C ASN A 15 -8.99 2.82 13.83
N GLY A 16 -8.24 2.37 12.82
CA GLY A 16 -7.45 1.14 12.84
C GLY A 16 -8.27 -0.15 12.70
N GLN A 17 -9.55 -0.05 12.37
CA GLN A 17 -10.41 -1.21 12.18
C GLN A 17 -9.99 -2.01 10.93
N VAL A 18 -9.91 -3.33 11.05
CA VAL A 18 -9.69 -4.22 9.90
C VAL A 18 -10.95 -4.28 9.06
N LEU A 19 -10.83 -3.86 7.80
CA LEU A 19 -11.91 -3.85 6.81
C LEU A 19 -11.93 -5.10 5.95
N ALA A 20 -10.76 -5.62 5.61
CA ALA A 20 -10.59 -6.80 4.78
C ALA A 20 -9.23 -7.44 5.08
N GLY A 21 -9.12 -8.76 4.90
CA GLY A 21 -7.86 -9.48 5.12
C GLY A 21 -8.07 -10.95 5.42
N ALA A 22 -7.08 -11.55 6.06
CA ALA A 22 -7.12 -12.95 6.47
C ALA A 22 -8.29 -13.23 7.42
N ARG A 23 -8.84 -14.43 7.30
CA ARG A 23 -9.93 -14.89 8.17
C ARG A 23 -9.45 -15.93 9.16
N THR A 24 -10.18 -16.05 10.26
CA THR A 24 -10.01 -17.16 11.21
C THR A 24 -10.27 -18.49 10.51
N ALA A 25 -9.73 -19.58 11.06
CA ALA A 25 -9.84 -20.93 10.46
C ALA A 25 -11.30 -21.37 10.19
N ASP A 26 -12.25 -20.90 10.98
CA ASP A 26 -13.69 -21.12 10.81
C ASP A 26 -14.33 -20.17 9.76
N GLY A 27 -13.56 -19.24 9.22
CA GLY A 27 -14.00 -18.27 8.21
C GLY A 27 -14.96 -17.18 8.73
N THR A 28 -15.28 -17.16 10.01
CA THR A 28 -16.36 -16.31 10.54
C THR A 28 -15.93 -14.87 10.83
N ARG A 29 -14.63 -14.64 11.11
CA ARG A 29 -14.09 -13.32 11.52
C ARG A 29 -12.83 -12.99 10.77
N LEU A 30 -12.48 -11.69 10.73
CA LEU A 30 -11.17 -11.24 10.30
C LEU A 30 -10.12 -11.54 11.37
N LEU A 31 -8.95 -12.03 10.95
CA LEU A 31 -7.93 -12.55 11.87
C LEU A 31 -7.15 -11.42 12.58
N ASN A 32 -7.00 -10.26 11.98
CA ASN A 32 -6.03 -9.24 12.37
C ASN A 32 -4.59 -9.78 12.26
N THR A 33 -4.09 -9.82 11.05
CA THR A 33 -2.80 -10.43 10.69
C THR A 33 -1.63 -9.87 11.51
N GLN A 34 -1.60 -8.56 11.77
CA GLN A 34 -0.53 -7.95 12.56
C GLN A 34 -0.51 -8.48 14.00
N GLN A 35 -1.66 -8.56 14.64
CA GLN A 35 -1.75 -9.09 16.02
C GLN A 35 -1.42 -10.57 16.07
N ALA A 36 -1.87 -11.35 15.10
CA ALA A 36 -1.55 -12.78 15.01
C ALA A 36 -0.04 -13.01 14.88
N LEU A 37 0.65 -12.23 14.02
CA LEU A 37 2.10 -12.30 13.88
C LEU A 37 2.83 -11.93 15.16
N LEU A 38 2.44 -10.85 15.83
CA LEU A 38 3.03 -10.43 17.10
C LEU A 38 2.83 -11.46 18.21
N ALA A 39 1.74 -12.22 18.14
CA ALA A 39 1.45 -13.32 19.06
C ALA A 39 2.16 -14.65 18.69
N GLY A 40 3.01 -14.65 17.64
CA GLY A 40 3.72 -15.84 17.18
C GLY A 40 2.86 -16.83 16.39
N GLN A 41 1.67 -16.44 15.93
CA GLN A 41 0.73 -17.29 15.21
C GLN A 41 0.96 -17.25 13.69
N SER A 42 2.21 -17.32 13.25
CA SER A 42 2.57 -17.23 11.83
C SER A 42 1.94 -18.34 10.96
N SER A 43 1.67 -19.51 11.54
CA SER A 43 1.01 -20.63 10.86
C SER A 43 -0.45 -20.37 10.49
N ALA A 44 -1.09 -19.38 11.11
CA ALA A 44 -2.46 -18.99 10.78
C ALA A 44 -2.54 -18.09 9.53
N ILE A 45 -1.41 -17.63 9.02
CA ILE A 45 -1.34 -16.72 7.87
C ILE A 45 -0.99 -17.51 6.62
N PRO A 46 -1.74 -17.37 5.52
CA PRO A 46 -1.38 -18.01 4.26
C PRO A 46 0.00 -17.54 3.80
N MET A 47 0.99 -18.37 4.00
CA MET A 47 2.36 -18.11 3.58
C MET A 47 2.55 -18.66 2.18
N ALA A 48 2.54 -17.84 1.21
CA ALA A 48 2.91 -18.35 -0.10
C ALA A 48 3.50 -17.29 -0.99
N GLY A 49 4.65 -16.76 -0.87
CA GLY A 49 5.45 -16.15 -1.95
C GLY A 49 4.71 -15.52 -3.15
N THR A 50 3.41 -15.24 -3.00
CA THR A 50 2.46 -14.81 -4.03
C THR A 50 1.82 -13.46 -3.69
N ASN A 51 2.25 -12.83 -2.60
CA ASN A 51 1.67 -11.57 -2.16
C ASN A 51 2.40 -10.41 -2.81
N THR A 52 1.64 -9.55 -3.46
CA THR A 52 2.16 -8.37 -4.16
C THR A 52 1.05 -7.36 -4.33
N SER A 53 1.29 -6.13 -3.93
CA SER A 53 0.41 -5.02 -4.27
C SER A 53 1.09 -4.13 -5.31
N ILE A 54 0.38 -3.85 -6.40
CA ILE A 54 0.88 -3.00 -7.48
C ILE A 54 -0.02 -1.78 -7.57
N GLY A 55 0.61 -0.60 -7.60
CA GLY A 55 -0.13 0.64 -7.72
C GLY A 55 0.47 1.62 -8.72
N VAL A 56 -0.36 2.51 -9.21
CA VAL A 56 0.03 3.61 -10.08
C VAL A 56 -0.58 4.91 -9.56
N VAL A 57 0.28 5.91 -9.34
CA VAL A 57 -0.12 7.30 -9.12
C VAL A 57 0.08 8.06 -10.43
N ALA A 58 -0.96 8.68 -10.94
CA ALA A 58 -0.93 9.43 -12.18
C ALA A 58 -1.21 10.92 -11.92
N THR A 59 -0.49 11.78 -12.62
CA THR A 59 -0.67 13.24 -12.57
C THR A 59 -0.50 13.85 -13.97
N ASN A 60 -1.12 15.00 -14.20
CA ASN A 60 -0.90 15.80 -15.40
C ASN A 60 0.24 16.85 -15.22
N ALA A 61 0.79 16.97 -14.01
CA ALA A 61 1.92 17.87 -13.74
C ALA A 61 3.16 17.50 -14.57
N THR A 62 3.95 18.50 -14.93
CA THR A 62 5.26 18.29 -15.58
C THR A 62 6.30 17.89 -14.53
N LEU A 63 6.67 16.62 -14.50
CA LEU A 63 7.64 16.06 -13.58
C LEU A 63 8.89 15.58 -14.31
N ASN A 64 10.06 15.84 -13.73
CA ASN A 64 11.29 15.15 -14.12
C ASN A 64 11.35 13.76 -13.44
N LYS A 65 12.35 12.93 -13.83
CA LYS A 65 12.50 11.57 -13.32
C LYS A 65 12.63 11.51 -11.80
N SER A 66 13.35 12.44 -11.19
CA SER A 66 13.56 12.48 -9.73
C SER A 66 12.26 12.81 -8.99
N GLN A 67 11.48 13.74 -9.54
CA GLN A 67 10.18 14.12 -8.99
C GLN A 67 9.16 12.99 -9.12
N ALA A 68 9.10 12.31 -10.27
CA ALA A 68 8.25 11.14 -10.46
C ALA A 68 8.63 10.00 -9.51
N LYS A 69 9.93 9.73 -9.33
CA LYS A 69 10.41 8.75 -8.34
C LYS A 69 9.99 9.14 -6.93
N ARG A 70 10.12 10.42 -6.55
CA ARG A 70 9.69 10.89 -5.23
C ARG A 70 8.19 10.69 -5.01
N LEU A 71 7.38 10.94 -6.04
CA LEU A 71 5.94 10.73 -5.99
C LEU A 71 5.60 9.25 -5.76
N ALA A 72 6.25 8.33 -6.49
CA ALA A 72 6.09 6.90 -6.28
C ALA A 72 6.49 6.46 -4.87
N MET A 73 7.59 6.99 -4.34
CA MET A 73 8.04 6.70 -2.98
C MET A 73 7.02 7.17 -1.93
N SER A 74 6.46 8.36 -2.09
CA SER A 74 5.44 8.88 -1.16
C SER A 74 4.15 8.06 -1.20
N ALA A 75 3.82 7.47 -2.33
CA ALA A 75 2.64 6.60 -2.45
C ALA A 75 2.75 5.30 -1.63
N HIS A 76 3.96 4.82 -1.32
CA HIS A 76 4.17 3.72 -0.39
C HIS A 76 3.71 4.06 1.04
N ASP A 77 3.76 5.32 1.44
CA ASP A 77 3.23 5.77 2.74
C ASP A 77 1.71 5.56 2.82
N GLY A 78 1.02 5.67 1.68
CA GLY A 78 -0.40 5.34 1.56
C GLY A 78 -0.68 3.85 1.84
N PHE A 79 0.16 2.95 1.33
CA PHE A 79 0.08 1.54 1.67
C PHE A 79 0.28 1.30 3.17
N ALA A 80 1.33 1.87 3.76
CA ALA A 80 1.63 1.70 5.17
C ALA A 80 0.54 2.25 6.10
N ARG A 81 -0.26 3.20 5.63
CA ARG A 81 -1.42 3.73 6.38
C ARG A 81 -2.65 2.85 6.28
N SER A 82 -2.78 2.10 5.19
CA SER A 82 -4.01 1.36 4.84
C SER A 82 -3.85 -0.15 4.90
N ILE A 83 -2.62 -0.67 5.00
CA ILE A 83 -2.32 -2.11 5.03
C ILE A 83 -1.43 -2.39 6.23
N ARG A 84 -1.79 -3.38 7.04
CA ARG A 84 -1.00 -3.78 8.24
C ARG A 84 -0.89 -5.30 8.38
N PRO A 85 0.37 -5.83 8.44
CA PRO A 85 1.62 -5.17 8.12
C PRO A 85 1.73 -4.88 6.61
N ALA A 86 2.50 -3.85 6.22
CA ALA A 86 2.85 -3.58 4.83
C ALA A 86 4.35 -3.83 4.62
N HIS A 87 4.74 -4.06 3.36
CA HIS A 87 6.15 -4.18 2.96
C HIS A 87 6.93 -5.25 3.74
N THR A 88 6.27 -6.36 4.03
CA THR A 88 6.95 -7.51 4.65
C THR A 88 7.91 -8.16 3.65
N THR A 89 8.78 -9.04 4.14
CA THR A 89 9.68 -9.81 3.29
C THR A 89 8.96 -10.79 2.35
N LEU A 90 7.65 -10.96 2.53
CA LEU A 90 6.78 -11.79 1.71
C LEU A 90 5.99 -10.99 0.67
N ASP A 91 6.03 -9.66 0.75
CA ASP A 91 5.33 -8.77 -0.17
C ASP A 91 6.26 -8.27 -1.27
N GLY A 92 5.80 -8.33 -2.51
CA GLY A 92 6.47 -7.75 -3.68
C GLY A 92 5.88 -6.38 -4.05
N ASP A 93 5.57 -5.53 -3.06
CA ASP A 93 4.87 -4.26 -3.27
C ASP A 93 5.63 -3.32 -4.20
N THR A 94 4.96 -2.86 -5.24
CA THR A 94 5.55 -1.98 -6.26
C THR A 94 4.61 -0.84 -6.62
N LEU A 95 5.12 0.38 -6.57
CA LEU A 95 4.38 1.58 -6.95
C LEU A 95 5.09 2.33 -8.06
N PHE A 96 4.31 2.74 -9.05
CA PHE A 96 4.75 3.54 -10.18
C PHE A 96 4.14 4.94 -10.12
N ALA A 97 4.86 5.92 -10.65
CA ALA A 97 4.33 7.25 -10.91
C ALA A 97 4.37 7.53 -12.41
N ILE A 98 3.28 8.07 -12.93
CA ILE A 98 3.14 8.48 -14.32
C ILE A 98 2.80 9.96 -14.34
N ALA A 99 3.56 10.74 -15.11
CA ALA A 99 3.30 12.15 -15.38
C ALA A 99 3.05 12.33 -16.87
N THR A 100 1.89 12.87 -17.23
CA THR A 100 1.57 13.17 -18.64
C THR A 100 2.22 14.46 -19.14
N CYS A 101 2.71 15.30 -18.20
CA CYS A 101 3.33 16.59 -18.48
C CYS A 101 2.43 17.54 -19.31
N ALA A 102 1.12 17.44 -19.11
CA ALA A 102 0.16 18.30 -19.82
C ALA A 102 0.08 19.71 -19.22
N GLU A 103 0.41 19.87 -17.93
CA GLU A 103 0.46 21.16 -17.26
C GLU A 103 1.83 21.82 -17.46
N THR A 104 1.84 23.10 -17.82
CA THR A 104 3.08 23.87 -18.04
C THR A 104 3.61 24.57 -16.80
N ALA A 105 2.76 24.73 -15.79
CA ALA A 105 3.17 25.34 -14.51
C ALA A 105 4.14 24.43 -13.76
N ALA A 106 5.05 25.05 -13.00
CA ALA A 106 5.94 24.30 -12.10
C ALA A 106 5.11 23.49 -11.07
N PRO A 107 5.43 22.20 -10.88
CA PRO A 107 4.66 21.36 -9.98
C PRO A 107 4.86 21.78 -8.51
N ASP A 108 3.77 21.84 -7.76
CA ASP A 108 3.84 21.89 -6.29
C ASP A 108 4.12 20.48 -5.76
N MET A 109 5.40 20.17 -5.56
CA MET A 109 5.83 18.85 -5.10
C MET A 109 5.35 18.54 -3.69
N LEU A 110 5.19 19.53 -2.82
CA LEU A 110 4.66 19.31 -1.47
C LEU A 110 3.21 18.81 -1.56
N LEU A 111 2.37 19.50 -2.32
CA LEU A 111 0.97 19.12 -2.51
C LEU A 111 0.83 17.74 -3.18
N LEU A 112 1.63 17.46 -4.20
CA LEU A 112 1.60 16.18 -4.89
C LEU A 112 1.99 15.02 -3.98
N THR A 113 3.02 15.17 -3.16
CA THR A 113 3.48 14.10 -2.25
C THR A 113 2.54 13.87 -1.07
N VAL A 114 1.78 14.89 -0.65
CA VAL A 114 0.73 14.72 0.38
C VAL A 114 -0.49 13.97 -0.17
N LYS A 115 -0.77 14.12 -1.47
CA LYS A 115 -1.92 13.48 -2.12
C LYS A 115 -1.62 12.08 -2.67
N ALA A 116 -0.35 11.68 -2.72
CA ALA A 116 0.05 10.37 -3.21
C ALA A 116 -0.29 9.25 -2.23
#